data_953e3fc6f405c881f3c84eb12dcb2797
#
_entry.id   953e3fc6f405c881f3c84eb12dcb2797
#
_cell.length_a   1.000
_cell.length_b   1.000
_cell.length_c   1.000
_cell.angle_alpha   90.00
_cell.angle_beta   90.00
_cell.angle_gamma   90.00
#
_symmetry.space_group_name_H-M   'P 1'
#
loop_
_entity.id
_entity.type
_entity.pdbx_description
1 polymer ?
#
loop_
_entity_poly.entity_id
_entity_poly.type
_entity_poly.pdbx_seq_one_letter_code
_entity_poly.pdbx_strand_id
1 'polypeptide(L)'
;MADTPSRDVTISTIAAEAGVSAPTVSRVLNGRGDVAPATRERIESLIRAHGYRRRGSRARERIGLLDLVFNDLDSPWAVEIIRGVEDAAHAVGTGIVVSAIHRRASSARQWLENVRSRASDGAILVTTDLDPTLHAELRELHVPAVVVDPVGVPDLDTPTIGATNWAGGLSATEHLIHLGHRRIAFVAGRPELWCSRARLDGYRAGLETAGLAVDDDLVVPGEFGYESGFRAGERLFDLADPPTAVFAASDQMALGVYE
;
A
#
# COMPACT_ATOMS: atom_id res chain seq x y z
N MET A 1 -35.87 -31.32 -24.14
CA MET A 1 -35.68 -29.89 -24.38
C MET A 1 -34.19 -29.68 -24.61
N ALA A 2 -33.81 -29.32 -25.83
CA ALA A 2 -32.41 -29.23 -26.26
C ALA A 2 -31.77 -27.97 -25.69
N ASP A 3 -30.69 -28.15 -25.00
CA ASP A 3 -29.81 -27.10 -24.46
C ASP A 3 -29.11 -26.41 -25.66
N THR A 4 -29.51 -25.16 -25.96
CA THR A 4 -28.92 -24.38 -27.04
C THR A 4 -27.61 -23.83 -26.53
N PRO A 5 -26.44 -24.10 -27.14
CA PRO A 5 -25.18 -23.56 -26.68
C PRO A 5 -25.19 -22.04 -26.80
N SER A 6 -24.97 -21.36 -25.66
CA SER A 6 -24.75 -19.91 -25.56
C SER A 6 -23.64 -19.51 -26.57
N ARG A 7 -24.00 -18.83 -27.64
CA ARG A 7 -23.03 -18.25 -28.58
C ARG A 7 -22.20 -17.21 -27.82
N ASP A 8 -20.94 -17.52 -27.63
CA ASP A 8 -19.95 -16.58 -27.10
C ASP A 8 -19.95 -15.28 -27.91
N VAL A 9 -20.46 -14.21 -27.30
CA VAL A 9 -20.48 -12.87 -27.94
C VAL A 9 -19.04 -12.37 -28.08
N THR A 10 -18.66 -11.91 -29.27
CA THR A 10 -17.30 -11.44 -29.59
C THR A 10 -17.31 -9.94 -29.89
N ILE A 11 -16.11 -9.29 -29.92
CA ILE A 11 -15.97 -7.91 -30.40
C ILE A 11 -16.55 -7.76 -31.81
N SER A 12 -16.41 -8.76 -32.66
CA SER A 12 -16.96 -8.75 -34.02
C SER A 12 -18.48 -8.76 -34.03
N THR A 13 -19.11 -9.46 -33.09
CA THR A 13 -20.56 -9.46 -32.91
C THR A 13 -21.06 -8.07 -32.51
N ILE A 14 -20.43 -7.46 -31.48
CA ILE A 14 -20.76 -6.09 -31.04
C ILE A 14 -20.54 -5.08 -32.17
N ALA A 15 -19.44 -5.22 -32.93
CA ALA A 15 -19.11 -4.33 -34.04
C ALA A 15 -20.16 -4.41 -35.15
N ALA A 16 -20.59 -5.62 -35.51
CA ALA A 16 -21.63 -5.83 -36.53
C ALA A 16 -22.98 -5.21 -36.11
N GLU A 17 -23.41 -5.42 -34.86
CA GLU A 17 -24.65 -4.86 -34.33
C GLU A 17 -24.59 -3.32 -34.16
N ALA A 18 -23.42 -2.80 -33.78
CA ALA A 18 -23.21 -1.36 -33.68
C ALA A 18 -23.03 -0.67 -35.05
N GLY A 19 -22.88 -1.42 -36.14
CA GLY A 19 -22.61 -0.88 -37.47
C GLY A 19 -21.24 -0.18 -37.57
N VAL A 20 -20.23 -0.69 -36.85
CA VAL A 20 -18.87 -0.10 -36.81
C VAL A 20 -17.81 -1.18 -37.00
N SER A 21 -16.55 -0.76 -37.16
CA SER A 21 -15.44 -1.72 -37.23
C SER A 21 -15.06 -2.27 -35.83
N ALA A 22 -14.53 -3.49 -35.80
CA ALA A 22 -14.00 -4.06 -34.54
C ALA A 22 -12.94 -3.19 -33.87
N PRO A 23 -12.00 -2.51 -34.57
CA PRO A 23 -11.12 -1.51 -33.99
C PRO A 23 -11.85 -0.35 -33.29
N THR A 24 -13.01 0.10 -33.79
CA THR A 24 -13.80 1.16 -33.17
C THR A 24 -14.37 0.70 -31.83
N VAL A 25 -14.90 -0.52 -31.76
CA VAL A 25 -15.34 -1.12 -30.48
C VAL A 25 -14.17 -1.25 -29.50
N SER A 26 -13.00 -1.67 -29.97
CA SER A 26 -11.78 -1.74 -29.16
C SER A 26 -11.35 -0.39 -28.59
N ARG A 27 -11.48 0.71 -29.35
CA ARG A 27 -11.19 2.08 -28.86
C ARG A 27 -12.14 2.50 -27.76
N VAL A 28 -13.43 2.19 -27.87
CA VAL A 28 -14.42 2.46 -26.81
C VAL A 28 -14.09 1.67 -25.54
N LEU A 29 -13.79 0.37 -25.67
CA LEU A 29 -13.38 -0.49 -24.56
C LEU A 29 -12.09 -0.04 -23.87
N ASN A 30 -11.21 0.68 -24.58
CA ASN A 30 -9.97 1.24 -24.06
C ASN A 30 -10.12 2.69 -23.58
N GLY A 31 -11.34 3.24 -23.51
CA GLY A 31 -11.57 4.60 -23.03
C GLY A 31 -11.02 5.72 -23.93
N ARG A 32 -10.60 5.42 -25.18
CA ARG A 32 -10.03 6.45 -26.07
C ARG A 32 -11.06 7.47 -26.50
N GLY A 33 -10.71 8.78 -26.41
CA GLY A 33 -11.61 9.90 -26.67
C GLY A 33 -11.95 10.17 -28.15
N ASP A 34 -11.35 9.45 -29.10
CA ASP A 34 -11.45 9.65 -30.54
C ASP A 34 -12.66 8.97 -31.22
N VAL A 35 -13.67 8.56 -30.44
CA VAL A 35 -14.92 7.97 -30.92
C VAL A 35 -16.08 8.91 -30.60
N ALA A 36 -16.91 9.23 -31.63
CA ALA A 36 -18.06 10.11 -31.50
C ALA A 36 -19.01 9.69 -30.34
N PRO A 37 -19.52 10.63 -29.53
CA PRO A 37 -20.31 10.31 -28.32
C PRO A 37 -21.50 9.37 -28.58
N ALA A 38 -22.28 9.62 -29.63
CA ALA A 38 -23.42 8.76 -29.98
C ALA A 38 -23.02 7.33 -30.36
N THR A 39 -21.84 7.18 -31.03
CA THR A 39 -21.32 5.86 -31.36
C THR A 39 -20.80 5.13 -30.11
N ARG A 40 -20.16 5.85 -29.20
CA ARG A 40 -19.72 5.33 -27.92
C ARG A 40 -20.89 4.80 -27.10
N GLU A 41 -21.93 5.61 -26.93
CA GLU A 41 -23.13 5.24 -26.15
C GLU A 41 -23.83 3.99 -26.70
N ARG A 42 -23.94 3.89 -28.04
CA ARG A 42 -24.50 2.72 -28.72
C ARG A 42 -23.64 1.45 -28.45
N ILE A 43 -22.33 1.55 -28.55
CA ILE A 43 -21.43 0.43 -28.28
C ILE A 43 -21.51 0.00 -26.81
N GLU A 44 -21.49 0.94 -25.86
CA GLU A 44 -21.59 0.66 -24.44
C GLU A 44 -22.94 0.02 -24.08
N SER A 45 -24.03 0.44 -24.72
CA SER A 45 -25.36 -0.16 -24.55
C SER A 45 -25.38 -1.63 -25.00
N LEU A 46 -24.80 -1.94 -26.16
CA LEU A 46 -24.69 -3.32 -26.66
C LEU A 46 -23.77 -4.18 -25.78
N ILE A 47 -22.67 -3.64 -25.30
CA ILE A 47 -21.77 -4.31 -24.35
C ILE A 47 -22.56 -4.73 -23.09
N ARG A 48 -23.36 -3.81 -22.52
CA ARG A 48 -24.21 -4.09 -21.36
C ARG A 48 -25.31 -5.11 -21.67
N ALA A 49 -26.01 -4.95 -22.79
CA ALA A 49 -27.11 -5.82 -23.19
C ALA A 49 -26.68 -7.27 -23.41
N HIS A 50 -25.51 -7.47 -24.00
CA HIS A 50 -24.97 -8.81 -24.24
C HIS A 50 -24.13 -9.36 -23.08
N GLY A 51 -23.96 -8.61 -21.99
CA GLY A 51 -23.06 -9.01 -20.90
C GLY A 51 -21.61 -9.22 -21.36
N TYR A 52 -21.23 -8.52 -22.48
CA TYR A 52 -19.93 -8.73 -23.09
C TYR A 52 -18.83 -8.29 -22.14
N ARG A 53 -18.00 -9.24 -21.73
CA ARG A 53 -16.73 -8.97 -21.08
C ARG A 53 -15.60 -9.18 -22.08
N ARG A 54 -14.73 -8.18 -22.22
CA ARG A 54 -13.59 -8.22 -23.13
C ARG A 54 -12.80 -9.53 -22.98
N ARG A 55 -12.79 -10.37 -24.01
CA ARG A 55 -11.78 -11.43 -24.19
C ARG A 55 -10.46 -10.79 -24.64
N GLY A 56 -9.80 -10.10 -23.75
CA GLY A 56 -8.59 -9.41 -24.20
C GLY A 56 -7.81 -8.79 -23.07
N SER A 57 -7.21 -9.47 -22.37
CA SER A 57 -6.10 -10.35 -22.15
C SER A 57 -6.65 -11.77 -22.00
N ARG A 58 -5.94 -12.79 -22.46
CA ARG A 58 -6.17 -14.14 -21.93
C ARG A 58 -6.32 -13.93 -20.45
N ALA A 59 -7.51 -14.20 -19.88
CA ALA A 59 -7.63 -14.26 -18.44
C ALA A 59 -6.53 -15.22 -18.05
N ARG A 60 -5.44 -14.66 -17.52
CA ARG A 60 -4.29 -15.45 -17.07
C ARG A 60 -4.97 -16.42 -16.15
N GLU A 61 -4.91 -17.71 -16.48
CA GLU A 61 -5.53 -18.73 -15.68
C GLU A 61 -5.06 -18.49 -14.27
N ARG A 62 -5.98 -18.10 -13.38
CA ARG A 62 -5.60 -17.75 -12.02
C ARG A 62 -4.97 -18.96 -11.39
N ILE A 63 -3.74 -18.87 -10.99
CA ILE A 63 -3.04 -19.95 -10.31
C ILE A 63 -3.35 -20.01 -8.82
N GLY A 64 -4.09 -19.00 -8.32
CA GLY A 64 -4.46 -18.90 -6.91
C GLY A 64 -3.29 -18.52 -6.01
N LEU A 65 -2.35 -17.67 -6.46
CA LEU A 65 -1.21 -17.21 -5.67
C LEU A 65 -1.09 -15.68 -5.68
N LEU A 66 -0.88 -15.11 -4.50
CA LEU A 66 -0.50 -13.71 -4.29
C LEU A 66 0.92 -13.64 -3.73
N ASP A 67 1.72 -12.71 -4.23
CA ASP A 67 3.01 -12.37 -3.64
C ASP A 67 2.83 -11.27 -2.60
N LEU A 68 3.30 -11.51 -1.38
CA LEU A 68 3.34 -10.57 -0.28
C LEU A 68 4.80 -10.26 0.02
N VAL A 69 5.26 -9.04 -0.27
CA VAL A 69 6.67 -8.69 -0.19
C VAL A 69 6.92 -7.58 0.82
N PHE A 70 7.93 -7.79 1.65
CA PHE A 70 8.40 -6.87 2.68
C PHE A 70 9.85 -6.47 2.42
N ASN A 71 10.28 -5.39 3.05
CA ASN A 71 11.70 -5.14 3.21
C ASN A 71 12.33 -6.12 4.20
N ASP A 72 11.72 -6.25 5.37
CA ASP A 72 12.19 -7.11 6.47
C ASP A 72 10.97 -7.75 7.16
N LEU A 73 11.16 -8.91 7.82
CA LEU A 73 10.11 -9.68 8.47
C LEU A 73 10.23 -9.72 10.00
N ASP A 74 11.09 -8.89 10.57
CA ASP A 74 11.50 -8.91 11.97
C ASP A 74 10.58 -8.12 12.92
N SER A 75 9.46 -7.58 12.42
CA SER A 75 8.55 -6.79 13.24
C SER A 75 7.22 -7.52 13.51
N PRO A 76 6.66 -7.41 14.73
CA PRO A 76 5.32 -7.91 15.05
C PRO A 76 4.23 -7.35 14.10
N TRP A 77 4.39 -6.11 13.63
CA TRP A 77 3.51 -5.50 12.64
C TRP A 77 3.50 -6.28 11.32
N ALA A 78 4.67 -6.73 10.84
CA ALA A 78 4.75 -7.56 9.64
C ALA A 78 3.97 -8.87 9.81
N VAL A 79 4.05 -9.50 10.99
CA VAL A 79 3.30 -10.73 11.31
C VAL A 79 1.79 -10.49 11.24
N GLU A 80 1.28 -9.37 11.76
CA GLU A 80 -0.15 -9.04 11.69
C GLU A 80 -0.61 -8.79 10.24
N ILE A 81 0.21 -8.14 9.41
CA ILE A 81 -0.09 -7.99 7.98
C ILE A 81 -0.14 -9.35 7.28
N ILE A 82 0.83 -10.24 7.55
CA ILE A 82 0.85 -11.59 6.99
C ILE A 82 -0.43 -12.34 7.39
N ARG A 83 -0.82 -12.28 8.67
CA ARG A 83 -2.03 -12.93 9.18
C ARG A 83 -3.29 -12.42 8.47
N GLY A 84 -3.47 -11.09 8.38
CA GLY A 84 -4.63 -10.50 7.73
C GLY A 84 -4.71 -10.82 6.24
N VAL A 85 -3.58 -10.86 5.55
CA VAL A 85 -3.53 -11.23 4.12
C VAL A 85 -3.80 -12.74 3.95
N GLU A 86 -3.25 -13.58 4.83
CA GLU A 86 -3.48 -15.03 4.81
C GLU A 86 -4.95 -15.36 5.04
N ASP A 87 -5.56 -14.80 6.08
CA ASP A 87 -6.99 -14.99 6.38
C ASP A 87 -7.88 -14.62 5.18
N ALA A 88 -7.61 -13.46 4.57
CA ALA A 88 -8.38 -12.99 3.41
C ALA A 88 -8.16 -13.86 2.16
N ALA A 89 -6.93 -14.29 1.90
CA ALA A 89 -6.58 -15.14 0.78
C ALA A 89 -7.16 -16.56 0.94
N HIS A 90 -7.06 -17.13 2.15
CA HIS A 90 -7.63 -18.43 2.49
C HIS A 90 -9.14 -18.47 2.26
N ALA A 91 -9.86 -17.41 2.67
CA ALA A 91 -11.31 -17.31 2.49
C ALA A 91 -11.78 -17.41 1.02
N VAL A 92 -10.89 -17.10 0.07
CA VAL A 92 -11.18 -17.17 -1.38
C VAL A 92 -10.38 -18.28 -2.09
N GLY A 93 -9.76 -19.18 -1.33
CA GLY A 93 -9.00 -20.31 -1.88
C GLY A 93 -7.70 -19.91 -2.59
N THR A 94 -7.08 -18.81 -2.18
CA THR A 94 -5.83 -18.28 -2.74
C THR A 94 -4.69 -18.48 -1.76
N GLY A 95 -3.53 -18.94 -2.24
CA GLY A 95 -2.31 -19.04 -1.44
C GLY A 95 -1.51 -17.74 -1.42
N ILE A 96 -0.62 -17.57 -0.45
CA ILE A 96 0.30 -16.46 -0.41
C ILE A 96 1.76 -16.94 -0.46
N VAL A 97 2.61 -16.15 -1.09
CA VAL A 97 4.07 -16.32 -1.07
C VAL A 97 4.67 -15.11 -0.40
N VAL A 98 5.22 -15.31 0.80
CA VAL A 98 5.87 -14.23 1.56
C VAL A 98 7.34 -14.14 1.16
N SER A 99 7.81 -12.95 0.87
CA SER A 99 9.20 -12.67 0.48
C SER A 99 9.73 -11.43 1.21
N ALA A 100 11.02 -11.46 1.57
CA ALA A 100 11.75 -10.29 2.05
C ALA A 100 12.81 -9.88 1.02
N ILE A 101 12.90 -8.59 0.70
CA ILE A 101 13.87 -8.05 -0.26
C ILE A 101 15.07 -7.36 0.40
N HIS A 102 15.07 -7.23 1.74
CA HIS A 102 16.18 -6.71 2.56
C HIS A 102 16.74 -5.37 2.05
N ARG A 103 15.89 -4.53 1.45
CA ARG A 103 16.27 -3.23 0.83
C ARG A 103 17.42 -3.36 -0.18
N ARG A 104 17.54 -4.50 -0.84
CA ARG A 104 18.58 -4.77 -1.84
C ARG A 104 17.97 -4.85 -3.22
N ALA A 105 18.48 -4.05 -4.16
CA ALA A 105 18.02 -4.06 -5.54
C ALA A 105 18.14 -5.44 -6.19
N SER A 106 19.17 -6.22 -5.86
CA SER A 106 19.34 -7.61 -6.33
C SER A 106 18.23 -8.53 -5.86
N SER A 107 17.82 -8.40 -4.57
CA SER A 107 16.72 -9.20 -4.01
C SER A 107 15.37 -8.80 -4.60
N ALA A 108 15.14 -7.51 -4.84
CA ALA A 108 13.93 -7.01 -5.49
C ALA A 108 13.81 -7.53 -6.94
N ARG A 109 14.90 -7.52 -7.72
CA ARG A 109 14.93 -8.12 -9.07
C ARG A 109 14.67 -9.62 -9.04
N GLN A 110 15.31 -10.36 -8.14
CA GLN A 110 15.09 -11.79 -8.00
C GLN A 110 13.63 -12.09 -7.62
N TRP A 111 13.03 -11.28 -6.75
CA TRP A 111 11.61 -11.39 -6.42
C TRP A 111 10.74 -11.19 -7.67
N LEU A 112 11.02 -10.17 -8.48
CA LEU A 112 10.25 -9.90 -9.70
C LEU A 112 10.37 -11.04 -10.73
N GLU A 113 11.55 -11.62 -10.91
CA GLU A 113 11.74 -12.82 -11.72
C GLU A 113 10.94 -14.01 -11.20
N ASN A 114 10.86 -14.17 -9.89
CA ASN A 114 10.07 -15.21 -9.25
C ASN A 114 8.55 -14.97 -9.49
N VAL A 115 8.06 -13.73 -9.36
CA VAL A 115 6.66 -13.35 -9.70
C VAL A 115 6.35 -13.71 -11.14
N ARG A 116 7.27 -13.39 -12.07
CA ARG A 116 7.13 -13.72 -13.49
C ARG A 116 7.06 -15.23 -13.72
N SER A 117 7.97 -16.00 -13.13
CA SER A 117 8.07 -17.45 -13.34
C SER A 117 6.90 -18.21 -12.72
N ARG A 118 6.44 -17.79 -11.53
CA ARG A 118 5.26 -18.36 -10.86
C ARG A 118 3.95 -17.97 -11.50
N ALA A 119 3.95 -16.91 -12.32
CA ALA A 119 2.75 -16.34 -12.88
C ALA A 119 1.73 -15.86 -11.81
N SER A 120 2.21 -15.33 -10.67
CA SER A 120 1.38 -14.87 -9.55
C SER A 120 0.25 -13.94 -9.99
N ASP A 121 -0.91 -14.06 -9.36
CA ASP A 121 -2.13 -13.35 -9.75
C ASP A 121 -2.13 -11.88 -9.31
N GLY A 122 -1.34 -11.53 -8.31
CA GLY A 122 -1.20 -10.18 -7.79
C GLY A 122 -0.02 -10.05 -6.84
N ALA A 123 0.31 -8.82 -6.47
CA ALA A 123 1.35 -8.49 -5.50
C ALA A 123 0.88 -7.48 -4.46
N ILE A 124 1.24 -7.69 -3.21
CA ILE A 124 1.07 -6.76 -2.09
C ILE A 124 2.46 -6.33 -1.65
N LEU A 125 2.76 -5.04 -1.80
CA LEU A 125 4.05 -4.44 -1.50
C LEU A 125 3.96 -3.72 -0.15
N VAL A 126 4.65 -4.24 0.87
CA VAL A 126 4.54 -3.70 2.24
C VAL A 126 5.79 -2.93 2.60
N THR A 127 5.67 -1.62 2.82
CA THR A 127 6.78 -0.68 3.11
C THR A 127 8.00 -0.88 2.21
N THR A 128 7.77 -1.32 0.97
CA THR A 128 8.84 -1.59 0.00
C THR A 128 9.14 -0.34 -0.80
N ASP A 129 10.43 -0.08 -0.99
CA ASP A 129 10.94 0.91 -1.92
C ASP A 129 11.44 0.17 -3.17
N LEU A 130 10.54 -0.01 -4.13
CA LEU A 130 10.93 -0.49 -5.45
C LEU A 130 11.35 0.72 -6.29
N ASP A 131 12.50 0.61 -6.93
CA ASP A 131 12.89 1.66 -7.86
C ASP A 131 11.87 1.78 -9.03
N PRO A 132 11.81 2.96 -9.69
CA PRO A 132 10.83 3.20 -10.76
C PRO A 132 10.89 2.17 -11.90
N THR A 133 12.06 1.57 -12.14
CA THR A 133 12.24 0.55 -13.19
C THR A 133 11.51 -0.73 -12.82
N LEU A 134 11.67 -1.20 -11.57
CA LEU A 134 10.97 -2.39 -11.08
C LEU A 134 9.46 -2.19 -11.00
N HIS A 135 9.00 -0.98 -10.66
CA HIS A 135 7.59 -0.61 -10.75
C HIS A 135 7.06 -0.69 -12.19
N ALA A 136 7.83 -0.18 -13.17
CA ALA A 136 7.46 -0.26 -14.58
C ALA A 136 7.40 -1.73 -15.06
N GLU A 137 8.40 -2.55 -14.71
CA GLU A 137 8.44 -3.97 -15.05
C GLU A 137 7.25 -4.75 -14.44
N LEU A 138 6.88 -4.46 -13.20
CA LEU A 138 5.71 -5.07 -12.56
C LEU A 138 4.42 -4.74 -13.33
N ARG A 139 4.27 -3.49 -13.77
CA ARG A 139 3.15 -3.06 -14.63
C ARG A 139 3.16 -3.75 -16.00
N GLU A 140 4.32 -3.90 -16.64
CA GLU A 140 4.46 -4.63 -17.90
C GLU A 140 4.05 -6.11 -17.79
N LEU A 141 4.29 -6.72 -16.64
CA LEU A 141 3.83 -8.07 -16.35
C LEU A 141 2.30 -8.19 -16.21
N HIS A 142 1.58 -7.05 -16.16
CA HIS A 142 0.14 -6.99 -15.92
C HIS A 142 -0.27 -7.70 -14.63
N VAL A 143 0.61 -7.67 -13.62
CA VAL A 143 0.33 -8.15 -12.27
C VAL A 143 -0.26 -6.99 -11.48
N PRO A 144 -1.53 -7.06 -11.05
CA PRO A 144 -2.10 -6.02 -10.22
C PRO A 144 -1.34 -5.94 -8.89
N ALA A 145 -1.08 -4.72 -8.44
CA ALA A 145 -0.34 -4.47 -7.21
C ALA A 145 -1.10 -3.51 -6.29
N VAL A 146 -0.92 -3.70 -4.99
CA VAL A 146 -1.37 -2.80 -3.92
C VAL A 146 -0.17 -2.50 -3.03
N VAL A 147 -0.03 -1.26 -2.58
CA VAL A 147 1.04 -0.85 -1.66
C VAL A 147 0.47 -0.60 -0.26
N VAL A 148 1.10 -1.18 0.75
CA VAL A 148 0.78 -0.97 2.16
C VAL A 148 1.87 -0.11 2.79
N ASP A 149 1.48 1.01 3.40
CA ASP A 149 2.37 2.01 4.00
C ASP A 149 3.55 2.39 3.08
N PRO A 150 3.29 3.17 2.03
CA PRO A 150 4.28 3.48 0.99
C PRO A 150 5.50 4.21 1.53
N VAL A 151 6.64 4.00 0.85
CA VAL A 151 7.85 4.80 1.02
C VAL A 151 7.77 6.03 0.11
N GLY A 152 8.11 7.20 0.63
CA GLY A 152 8.07 8.45 -0.16
C GLY A 152 6.64 8.89 -0.53
N VAL A 153 6.50 9.57 -1.67
CA VAL A 153 5.20 10.01 -2.18
C VAL A 153 4.55 8.86 -2.94
N PRO A 154 3.31 8.45 -2.59
CA PRO A 154 2.62 7.39 -3.30
C PRO A 154 2.45 7.72 -4.79
N ASP A 155 2.67 6.73 -5.66
CA ASP A 155 2.27 6.81 -7.06
C ASP A 155 0.73 6.80 -7.12
N LEU A 156 0.13 7.82 -7.74
CA LEU A 156 -1.32 7.97 -7.84
C LEU A 156 -1.99 6.85 -8.65
N ASP A 157 -1.22 6.12 -9.47
CA ASP A 157 -1.75 5.05 -10.32
C ASP A 157 -1.79 3.68 -9.61
N THR A 158 -1.15 3.56 -8.44
CA THR A 158 -1.12 2.31 -7.66
C THR A 158 -1.97 2.45 -6.39
N PRO A 159 -2.99 1.58 -6.17
CA PRO A 159 -3.77 1.60 -4.95
C PRO A 159 -2.89 1.48 -3.71
N THR A 160 -3.12 2.34 -2.72
CA THR A 160 -2.39 2.34 -1.46
C THR A 160 -3.31 2.14 -0.27
N ILE A 161 -2.82 1.44 0.73
CA ILE A 161 -3.48 1.22 2.01
C ILE A 161 -2.53 1.70 3.10
N GLY A 162 -3.03 2.47 4.04
CA GLY A 162 -2.26 2.95 5.20
C GLY A 162 -3.14 3.08 6.43
N ALA A 163 -2.53 3.08 7.61
CA ALA A 163 -3.22 3.40 8.84
C ALA A 163 -3.48 4.92 8.93
N THR A 164 -4.35 5.34 9.86
CA THR A 164 -4.64 6.75 10.15
C THR A 164 -3.50 7.39 10.96
N ASN A 165 -2.28 7.33 10.41
CA ASN A 165 -1.04 7.69 11.11
C ASN A 165 -1.03 9.11 11.67
N TRP A 166 -1.50 10.10 10.89
CA TRP A 166 -1.57 11.49 11.34
C TRP A 166 -2.55 11.66 12.50
N ALA A 167 -3.77 11.10 12.35
CA ALA A 167 -4.78 11.17 13.40
C ALA A 167 -4.34 10.43 14.67
N GLY A 168 -3.64 9.29 14.52
CA GLY A 168 -3.04 8.57 15.64
C GLY A 168 -1.97 9.38 16.37
N GLY A 169 -1.10 10.07 15.62
CA GLY A 169 -0.09 10.98 16.17
C GLY A 169 -0.71 12.15 16.95
N LEU A 170 -1.74 12.77 16.37
CA LEU A 170 -2.50 13.82 17.01
C LEU A 170 -3.16 13.32 18.32
N SER A 171 -3.93 12.23 18.26
CA SER A 171 -4.65 11.69 19.41
C SER A 171 -3.72 11.27 20.55
N ALA A 172 -2.59 10.64 20.25
CA ALA A 172 -1.61 10.26 21.26
C ALA A 172 -1.02 11.50 21.97
N THR A 173 -0.70 12.53 21.21
CA THR A 173 -0.16 13.79 21.75
C THR A 173 -1.20 14.53 22.60
N GLU A 174 -2.44 14.66 22.10
CA GLU A 174 -3.54 15.24 22.85
C GLU A 174 -3.80 14.50 24.15
N HIS A 175 -3.72 13.17 24.15
CA HIS A 175 -3.87 12.35 25.35
C HIS A 175 -2.81 12.72 26.39
N LEU A 176 -1.54 12.80 26.02
CA LEU A 176 -0.47 13.21 26.94
C LEU A 176 -0.67 14.63 27.49
N ILE A 177 -1.14 15.55 26.63
CA ILE A 177 -1.47 16.93 27.03
C ILE A 177 -2.63 16.95 28.02
N HIS A 178 -3.68 16.16 27.81
CA HIS A 178 -4.81 16.03 28.74
C HIS A 178 -4.41 15.47 30.10
N LEU A 179 -3.39 14.61 30.14
CA LEU A 179 -2.78 14.12 31.39
C LEU A 179 -1.93 15.19 32.12
N GLY A 180 -1.78 16.37 31.53
CA GLY A 180 -1.08 17.51 32.14
C GLY A 180 0.36 17.68 31.66
N HIS A 181 0.88 16.81 30.79
CA HIS A 181 2.22 16.94 30.26
C HIS A 181 2.35 18.15 29.33
N ARG A 182 3.45 18.86 29.40
CA ARG A 182 3.75 20.04 28.57
C ARG A 182 5.08 19.89 27.84
N ARG A 183 6.01 19.15 28.42
CA ARG A 183 7.30 18.81 27.84
C ARG A 183 7.25 17.33 27.42
N ILE A 184 6.90 17.12 26.16
CA ILE A 184 6.59 15.80 25.57
C ILE A 184 7.62 15.53 24.49
N ALA A 185 8.33 14.40 24.58
CA ALA A 185 9.24 13.98 23.52
C ALA A 185 8.55 13.10 22.48
N PHE A 186 9.10 13.07 21.29
CA PHE A 186 8.69 12.16 20.21
C PHE A 186 9.87 11.33 19.73
N VAL A 187 9.75 9.99 19.83
CA VAL A 187 10.71 9.06 19.22
C VAL A 187 10.17 8.66 17.86
N ALA A 188 10.78 9.22 16.81
CA ALA A 188 10.35 9.06 15.43
C ALA A 188 10.70 7.67 14.87
N GLY A 189 9.99 7.26 13.85
CA GLY A 189 10.43 6.18 12.97
C GLY A 189 11.35 6.71 11.87
N ARG A 190 11.65 5.86 10.90
CA ARG A 190 12.49 6.21 9.74
C ARG A 190 11.85 7.34 8.91
N PRO A 191 12.60 8.41 8.61
CA PRO A 191 12.04 9.61 7.98
C PRO A 191 11.61 9.41 6.53
N GLU A 192 12.11 8.40 5.83
CA GLU A 192 11.70 8.06 4.48
C GLU A 192 10.30 7.44 4.41
N LEU A 193 9.79 6.87 5.52
CA LEU A 193 8.48 6.24 5.57
C LEU A 193 7.37 7.28 5.77
N TRP A 194 6.34 7.19 4.95
CA TRP A 194 5.18 8.06 5.03
C TRP A 194 4.49 8.00 6.40
N CYS A 195 4.32 6.79 6.96
CA CYS A 195 3.72 6.60 8.28
C CYS A 195 4.50 7.32 9.40
N SER A 196 5.83 7.36 9.32
CA SER A 196 6.68 8.06 10.28
C SER A 196 6.45 9.57 10.23
N ARG A 197 6.49 10.16 9.03
CA ARG A 197 6.23 11.59 8.83
C ARG A 197 4.84 11.98 9.31
N ALA A 198 3.82 11.22 8.92
CA ALA A 198 2.45 11.50 9.30
C ALA A 198 2.25 11.48 10.84
N ARG A 199 2.87 10.54 11.56
CA ARG A 199 2.83 10.49 13.04
C ARG A 199 3.51 11.71 13.66
N LEU A 200 4.69 12.12 13.15
CA LEU A 200 5.39 13.32 13.58
C LEU A 200 4.57 14.59 13.33
N ASP A 201 3.94 14.71 12.15
CA ASP A 201 3.11 15.87 11.82
C ASP A 201 1.86 15.92 12.71
N GLY A 202 1.27 14.77 13.05
CA GLY A 202 0.18 14.67 14.03
C GLY A 202 0.63 15.11 15.44
N TYR A 203 1.82 14.69 15.87
CA TYR A 203 2.43 15.14 17.14
C TYR A 203 2.60 16.66 17.17
N ARG A 204 3.18 17.24 16.12
CA ARG A 204 3.37 18.69 16.00
C ARG A 204 2.04 19.44 16.04
N ALA A 205 1.04 18.96 15.30
CA ALA A 205 -0.29 19.54 15.29
C ALA A 205 -0.96 19.52 16.68
N GLY A 206 -0.78 18.45 17.45
CA GLY A 206 -1.28 18.35 18.82
C GLY A 206 -0.65 19.38 19.76
N LEU A 207 0.67 19.56 19.70
CA LEU A 207 1.36 20.58 20.48
C LEU A 207 0.91 21.99 20.06
N GLU A 208 0.88 22.30 18.77
CA GLU A 208 0.46 23.59 18.25
C GLU A 208 -0.97 23.95 18.67
N THR A 209 -1.90 23.01 18.58
CA THR A 209 -3.29 23.21 19.00
C THR A 209 -3.39 23.54 20.48
N ALA A 210 -2.50 23.00 21.31
CA ALA A 210 -2.41 23.30 22.74
C ALA A 210 -1.59 24.55 23.09
N GLY A 211 -1.06 25.28 22.10
CA GLY A 211 -0.22 26.43 22.30
C GLY A 211 1.19 26.10 22.86
N LEU A 212 1.64 24.85 22.68
CA LEU A 212 2.96 24.39 23.10
C LEU A 212 3.93 24.48 21.92
N ALA A 213 5.15 24.96 22.21
CA ALA A 213 6.21 24.99 21.20
C ALA A 213 6.72 23.57 20.93
N VAL A 214 7.04 23.29 19.67
CA VAL A 214 7.83 22.10 19.29
C VAL A 214 9.27 22.38 19.65
N ASP A 215 9.87 21.53 20.47
CA ASP A 215 11.27 21.53 20.83
C ASP A 215 11.98 20.44 19.99
N ASP A 216 12.85 20.84 19.08
CA ASP A 216 13.52 19.89 18.18
C ASP A 216 14.48 18.95 18.93
N ASP A 217 14.97 19.33 20.11
CA ASP A 217 15.80 18.46 20.96
C ASP A 217 14.97 17.29 21.54
N LEU A 218 13.66 17.44 21.60
CA LEU A 218 12.72 16.40 22.03
C LEU A 218 12.21 15.50 20.88
N VAL A 219 12.60 15.78 19.63
CA VAL A 219 12.28 14.93 18.47
C VAL A 219 13.50 14.07 18.15
N VAL A 220 13.49 12.82 18.60
CA VAL A 220 14.63 11.92 18.47
C VAL A 220 14.39 10.92 17.34
N PRO A 221 15.36 10.73 16.42
CA PRO A 221 15.24 9.73 15.37
C PRO A 221 15.25 8.31 15.93
N GLY A 222 14.47 7.42 15.30
CA GLY A 222 14.41 5.98 15.59
C GLY A 222 14.19 5.18 14.32
N GLU A 223 14.13 3.85 14.48
CA GLU A 223 14.02 2.89 13.37
C GLU A 223 12.86 1.90 13.54
N PHE A 224 11.90 2.21 14.40
CA PHE A 224 10.77 1.38 14.82
C PHE A 224 11.14 0.14 15.68
N GLY A 225 12.40 -0.15 15.89
CA GLY A 225 12.86 -1.28 16.70
C GLY A 225 13.18 -0.89 18.14
N TYR A 226 13.18 -1.90 19.02
CA TYR A 226 13.48 -1.80 20.46
C TYR A 226 14.80 -1.05 20.74
N GLU A 227 15.89 -1.46 20.11
CA GLU A 227 17.21 -0.86 20.28
C GLU A 227 17.25 0.65 20.01
N SER A 228 16.47 1.11 19.02
CA SER A 228 16.40 2.54 18.71
C SER A 228 15.56 3.28 19.75
N GLY A 229 14.55 2.64 20.31
CA GLY A 229 13.77 3.16 21.43
C GLY A 229 14.62 3.30 22.69
N PHE A 230 15.41 2.28 23.04
CA PHE A 230 16.31 2.30 24.17
C PHE A 230 17.34 3.45 24.09
N ARG A 231 18.05 3.57 22.95
CA ARG A 231 19.00 4.68 22.75
C ARG A 231 18.33 6.06 22.76
N ALA A 232 17.07 6.14 22.29
CA ALA A 232 16.31 7.38 22.35
C ALA A 232 15.96 7.74 23.80
N GLY A 233 15.57 6.75 24.62
CA GLY A 233 15.32 6.90 26.05
C GLY A 233 16.54 7.42 26.79
N GLU A 234 17.71 6.76 26.65
CA GLU A 234 18.97 7.22 27.24
C GLU A 234 19.24 8.70 26.90
N ARG A 235 19.17 9.06 25.62
CA ARG A 235 19.40 10.44 25.18
C ARG A 235 18.42 11.44 25.79
N LEU A 236 17.12 11.10 25.86
CA LEU A 236 16.07 11.99 26.35
C LEU A 236 16.17 12.21 27.85
N PHE A 237 16.49 11.17 28.62
CA PHE A 237 16.59 11.25 30.07
C PHE A 237 17.93 11.83 30.58
N ASP A 238 18.96 11.88 29.73
CA ASP A 238 20.22 12.57 30.00
C ASP A 238 20.17 14.09 29.75
N LEU A 239 19.06 14.62 29.21
CA LEU A 239 18.89 16.07 29.04
C LEU A 239 18.88 16.78 30.39
N ALA A 240 19.42 17.98 30.43
CA ALA A 240 19.40 18.81 31.67
C ALA A 240 17.98 19.12 32.15
N ASP A 241 17.02 19.18 31.22
CA ASP A 241 15.58 19.27 31.47
C ASP A 241 14.87 18.18 30.68
N PRO A 242 14.72 16.97 31.24
CA PRO A 242 14.16 15.83 30.51
C PRO A 242 12.66 15.99 30.24
N PRO A 243 12.11 15.29 29.23
CA PRO A 243 10.68 15.27 28.98
C PRO A 243 9.92 14.61 30.12
N THR A 244 8.67 15.01 30.35
CA THR A 244 7.79 14.40 31.36
C THR A 244 6.93 13.27 30.77
N ALA A 245 6.90 13.17 29.45
CA ALA A 245 6.24 12.10 28.71
C ALA A 245 6.95 11.87 27.38
N VAL A 246 6.85 10.66 26.86
CA VAL A 246 7.41 10.27 25.57
C VAL A 246 6.33 9.61 24.73
N PHE A 247 6.14 10.11 23.51
CA PHE A 247 5.39 9.45 22.47
C PHE A 247 6.37 8.69 21.55
N ALA A 248 6.41 7.38 21.66
CA ALA A 248 7.18 6.53 20.74
C ALA A 248 6.33 6.15 19.52
N ALA A 249 6.87 6.29 18.32
CA ALA A 249 6.12 6.01 17.09
C ALA A 249 5.88 4.51 16.82
N SER A 250 6.31 3.60 17.70
CA SER A 250 5.95 2.18 17.69
C SER A 250 6.02 1.58 19.09
N ASP A 251 5.27 0.48 19.32
CA ASP A 251 5.27 -0.26 20.59
C ASP A 251 6.66 -0.81 20.93
N GLN A 252 7.42 -1.27 19.93
CA GLN A 252 8.77 -1.77 20.11
C GLN A 252 9.72 -0.68 20.62
N MET A 253 9.62 0.55 20.09
CA MET A 253 10.40 1.67 20.63
C MET A 253 9.92 2.07 22.02
N ALA A 254 8.60 2.04 22.27
CA ALA A 254 8.08 2.30 23.61
C ALA A 254 8.64 1.33 24.65
N LEU A 255 8.70 0.03 24.32
CA LEU A 255 9.35 -0.97 25.19
C LEU A 255 10.81 -0.65 25.46
N GLY A 256 11.55 -0.19 24.44
CA GLY A 256 12.94 0.23 24.61
C GLY A 256 13.09 1.47 25.51
N VAL A 257 12.15 2.42 25.44
CA VAL A 257 12.16 3.63 26.28
C VAL A 257 11.83 3.32 27.75
N TYR A 258 11.06 2.26 28.02
CA TYR A 258 10.71 1.85 29.40
C TYR A 258 11.90 1.25 30.17
N GLU A 259 12.92 0.76 29.51
CA GLU A 259 14.09 0.13 30.13
C GLU A 259 15.23 1.13 30.35
#